data_b3e9ca6861f7a5bcd2a0d992e636b419
#
_entry.id   b3e9ca6861f7a5bcd2a0d992e636b419
#
_cell.length_a   1.000
_cell.length_b   1.000
_cell.length_c   1.000
_cell.angle_alpha   90.00
_cell.angle_beta   90.00
_cell.angle_gamma   90.00
#
_symmetry.space_group_name_H-M   'P 1'
#
loop_
_entity.id
_entity.type
_entity.pdbx_description
1 polymer ?
#
loop_
_entity_poly.entity_id
_entity_poly.type
_entity_poly.pdbx_seq_one_letter_code
_entity_poly.pdbx_strand_id
1 'polypeptide(L)'
;MEYNSQNNEYDFARAYFLPDEYELWRGRSKGMDPRQKMMMIPFGIFFLGFAIFWTVSAGMAGGFFGLFGLPFIAVGIYIVFGKNLVGKRTYYVITNKRIYRSQAGRVDMVDLANLPPMRVEAHNGGAGSIYFGEHYYRTGRNNHYGVVFSVENVDDIATVQRIISEQIRIS
;
A
#
# COMPACT_ATOMS: atom_id res chain seq x y z
N MET A 1 -1.43 26.89 22.16
CA MET A 1 -0.39 26.07 21.52
C MET A 1 -1.09 24.88 20.86
N GLU A 2 -1.43 24.99 19.58
CA GLU A 2 -1.93 23.85 18.80
C GLU A 2 -0.76 22.88 18.59
N TYR A 3 -0.79 21.80 19.34
CA TYR A 3 0.14 20.69 19.16
C TYR A 3 -0.24 19.99 17.86
N ASN A 4 0.57 20.20 16.84
CA ASN A 4 0.33 19.77 15.46
C ASN A 4 0.29 18.23 15.41
N SER A 5 -0.92 17.66 15.40
CA SER A 5 -1.17 16.22 15.39
C SER A 5 -0.59 15.49 14.17
N GLN A 6 -0.18 16.22 13.14
CA GLN A 6 0.45 15.65 11.94
C GLN A 6 1.90 15.17 12.19
N ASN A 7 2.60 15.69 13.20
CA ASN A 7 3.96 15.23 13.53
C ASN A 7 3.98 13.87 14.24
N ASN A 8 2.92 13.51 14.96
CA ASN A 8 2.88 12.29 15.77
C ASN A 8 2.82 10.99 14.94
N GLU A 9 2.32 11.06 13.69
CA GLU A 9 2.19 9.90 12.82
C GLU A 9 3.54 9.38 12.28
N TYR A 10 4.61 10.17 12.33
CA TYR A 10 5.96 9.83 11.87
C TYR A 10 6.96 9.61 13.01
N ASP A 11 6.57 9.84 14.26
CA ASP A 11 7.43 9.68 15.44
C ASP A 11 7.79 8.21 15.71
N PHE A 12 7.08 7.27 15.07
CA PHE A 12 7.36 5.84 15.20
C PHE A 12 8.82 5.47 14.86
N ALA A 13 9.43 6.17 13.89
CA ALA A 13 10.78 5.88 13.44
C ALA A 13 11.84 6.38 14.42
N ARG A 14 11.59 7.49 15.13
CA ARG A 14 12.56 8.14 16.02
C ARG A 14 13.04 7.23 17.15
N ALA A 15 12.17 6.36 17.65
CA ALA A 15 12.52 5.40 18.70
C ALA A 15 13.60 4.39 18.28
N TYR A 16 13.83 4.23 16.96
CA TYR A 16 14.76 3.29 16.38
C TYR A 16 15.98 3.94 15.73
N PHE A 17 16.12 5.28 15.82
CA PHE A 17 17.24 5.98 15.22
C PHE A 17 18.56 5.60 15.89
N LEU A 18 19.56 5.39 15.05
CA LEU A 18 20.95 5.22 15.51
C LEU A 18 21.57 6.57 15.90
N PRO A 19 22.69 6.57 16.66
CA PRO A 19 23.50 7.77 16.83
C PRO A 19 23.83 8.38 15.46
N ASP A 20 23.71 9.71 15.36
CA ASP A 20 23.97 10.49 14.13
C ASP A 20 23.01 10.17 12.96
N GLU A 21 21.88 9.53 13.24
CA GLU A 21 20.81 9.31 12.28
C GLU A 21 19.83 10.49 12.29
N TYR A 22 19.58 11.04 11.10
CA TYR A 22 18.64 12.15 10.93
C TYR A 22 17.73 11.93 9.73
N GLU A 23 16.55 12.51 9.82
CA GLU A 23 15.51 12.37 8.82
C GLU A 23 15.81 13.24 7.60
N LEU A 24 15.69 12.64 6.41
CA LEU A 24 15.83 13.30 5.11
C LEU A 24 14.47 13.52 4.44
N TRP A 25 13.54 12.59 4.62
CA TRP A 25 12.24 12.64 4.01
C TRP A 25 11.22 11.84 4.80
N ARG A 26 9.98 12.31 4.77
CA ARG A 26 8.81 11.60 5.31
C ARG A 26 7.64 11.67 4.35
N GLY A 27 6.84 10.63 4.30
CA GLY A 27 5.65 10.58 3.47
C GLY A 27 4.72 9.43 3.83
N ARG A 28 3.57 9.44 3.19
CA ARG A 28 2.57 8.38 3.35
C ARG A 28 2.16 7.80 2.00
N SER A 29 1.78 6.52 2.01
CA SER A 29 1.14 5.91 0.85
C SER A 29 -0.22 6.56 0.57
N LYS A 30 -0.51 6.84 -0.69
CA LYS A 30 -1.84 7.25 -1.16
C LYS A 30 -2.86 6.10 -1.17
N GLY A 31 -2.47 4.93 -0.70
CA GLY A 31 -3.28 3.73 -0.72
C GLY A 31 -3.13 2.94 -2.02
N MET A 32 -4.20 2.34 -2.50
CA MET A 32 -4.16 1.43 -3.64
C MET A 32 -3.67 2.12 -4.93
N ASP A 33 -2.80 1.42 -5.67
CA ASP A 33 -2.31 1.83 -6.98
C ASP A 33 -3.48 2.20 -7.92
N PRO A 34 -3.38 3.31 -8.68
CA PRO A 34 -4.39 3.71 -9.66
C PRO A 34 -4.76 2.61 -10.68
N ARG A 35 -3.78 1.80 -11.11
CA ARG A 35 -4.01 0.66 -12.02
C ARG A 35 -4.89 -0.41 -11.39
N GLN A 36 -4.64 -0.73 -10.12
CA GLN A 36 -5.47 -1.69 -9.39
C GLN A 36 -6.89 -1.15 -9.18
N LYS A 37 -7.02 0.15 -8.87
CA LYS A 37 -8.34 0.79 -8.75
C LYS A 37 -9.13 0.72 -10.05
N MET A 38 -8.47 1.01 -11.18
CA MET A 38 -9.10 1.00 -12.51
C MET A 38 -9.66 -0.37 -12.88
N MET A 39 -9.06 -1.46 -12.41
CA MET A 39 -9.53 -2.82 -12.66
C MET A 39 -10.56 -3.30 -11.63
N MET A 40 -10.35 -2.99 -10.35
CA MET A 40 -11.17 -3.51 -9.26
C MET A 40 -12.51 -2.81 -9.09
N ILE A 41 -12.59 -1.50 -9.36
CA ILE A 41 -13.82 -0.73 -9.18
C ILE A 41 -14.90 -1.16 -10.16
N PRO A 42 -14.65 -1.22 -11.50
CA PRO A 42 -15.64 -1.72 -12.45
C PRO A 42 -16.10 -3.15 -12.15
N PHE A 43 -15.17 -4.03 -11.81
CA PHE A 43 -15.49 -5.40 -11.40
C PHE A 43 -16.37 -5.44 -10.15
N GLY A 44 -16.05 -4.63 -9.14
CA GLY A 44 -16.84 -4.54 -7.91
C GLY A 44 -18.26 -4.02 -8.16
N ILE A 45 -18.40 -3.00 -9.01
CA ILE A 45 -19.72 -2.45 -9.39
C ILE A 45 -20.55 -3.51 -10.13
N PHE A 46 -19.95 -4.19 -11.11
CA PHE A 46 -20.62 -5.28 -11.84
C PHE A 46 -21.05 -6.41 -10.90
N PHE A 47 -20.15 -6.85 -10.02
CA PHE A 47 -20.42 -7.90 -9.05
C PHE A 47 -21.54 -7.52 -8.08
N LEU A 48 -21.52 -6.28 -7.57
CA LEU A 48 -22.56 -5.76 -6.69
C LEU A 48 -23.92 -5.69 -7.39
N GLY A 49 -23.97 -5.19 -8.62
CA GLY A 49 -25.18 -5.15 -9.42
C GLY A 49 -25.77 -6.54 -9.67
N PHE A 50 -24.92 -7.51 -10.01
CA PHE A 50 -25.31 -8.91 -10.17
C PHE A 50 -25.84 -9.51 -8.86
N ALA A 51 -25.16 -9.27 -7.73
CA ALA A 51 -25.59 -9.76 -6.43
C ALA A 51 -26.95 -9.21 -6.02
N ILE A 52 -27.22 -7.93 -6.26
CA ILE A 52 -28.54 -7.30 -6.01
C ILE A 52 -29.61 -7.93 -6.91
N PHE A 53 -29.34 -8.02 -8.22
CA PHE A 53 -30.25 -8.62 -9.18
C PHE A 53 -30.62 -10.05 -8.78
N TRP A 54 -29.63 -10.87 -8.44
CA TRP A 54 -29.83 -12.25 -8.00
C TRP A 54 -30.65 -12.33 -6.72
N THR A 55 -30.34 -11.50 -5.72
CA THR A 55 -31.05 -11.48 -4.44
C THR A 55 -32.53 -11.17 -4.61
N VAL A 56 -32.84 -10.17 -5.44
CA VAL A 56 -34.24 -9.80 -5.74
C VAL A 56 -34.95 -10.91 -6.51
N SER A 57 -34.33 -11.43 -7.57
CA SER A 57 -34.93 -12.50 -8.41
C SER A 57 -35.17 -13.78 -7.63
N ALA A 58 -34.21 -14.20 -6.83
CA ALA A 58 -34.33 -15.39 -5.97
C ALA A 58 -35.37 -15.20 -4.86
N GLY A 59 -35.48 -14.00 -4.30
CA GLY A 59 -36.49 -13.65 -3.31
C GLY A 59 -37.89 -13.69 -3.87
N MET A 60 -38.10 -13.26 -5.13
CA MET A 60 -39.40 -13.35 -5.83
C MET A 60 -39.79 -14.80 -6.15
N ALA A 61 -38.83 -15.67 -6.45
CA ALA A 61 -39.06 -17.07 -6.78
C ALA A 61 -39.33 -17.96 -5.56
N GLY A 62 -38.77 -17.66 -4.39
CA GLY A 62 -38.94 -18.53 -3.21
C GLY A 62 -38.42 -17.89 -1.91
N GLY A 63 -38.82 -16.66 -1.59
CA GLY A 63 -38.60 -15.88 -0.36
C GLY A 63 -37.27 -16.11 0.41
N PHE A 64 -37.09 -17.32 0.92
CA PHE A 64 -35.89 -17.69 1.72
C PHE A 64 -34.62 -17.71 0.89
N PHE A 65 -34.67 -18.06 -0.41
CA PHE A 65 -33.49 -18.13 -1.26
C PHE A 65 -32.85 -16.75 -1.49
N GLY A 66 -33.61 -15.66 -1.42
CA GLY A 66 -33.08 -14.30 -1.50
C GLY A 66 -32.08 -13.97 -0.37
N LEU A 67 -32.23 -14.57 0.82
CA LEU A 67 -31.34 -14.33 1.94
C LEU A 67 -29.88 -14.76 1.65
N PHE A 68 -29.68 -15.78 0.80
CA PHE A 68 -28.34 -16.22 0.39
C PHE A 68 -27.59 -15.17 -0.43
N GLY A 69 -28.29 -14.21 -1.01
CA GLY A 69 -27.66 -13.10 -1.75
C GLY A 69 -27.04 -12.02 -0.85
N LEU A 70 -27.48 -11.87 0.40
CA LEU A 70 -26.99 -10.83 1.31
C LEU A 70 -25.49 -10.88 1.58
N PRO A 71 -24.85 -12.04 1.80
CA PRO A 71 -23.39 -12.13 1.92
C PRO A 71 -22.65 -11.61 0.68
N PHE A 72 -23.18 -11.89 -0.52
CA PHE A 72 -22.58 -11.44 -1.78
C PHE A 72 -22.70 -9.91 -1.95
N ILE A 73 -23.81 -9.32 -1.53
CA ILE A 73 -23.98 -7.86 -1.50
C ILE A 73 -22.95 -7.25 -0.55
N ALA A 74 -22.76 -7.80 0.65
CA ALA A 74 -21.78 -7.33 1.62
C ALA A 74 -20.34 -7.40 1.05
N VAL A 75 -19.99 -8.50 0.36
CA VAL A 75 -18.71 -8.64 -0.34
C VAL A 75 -18.57 -7.61 -1.46
N GLY A 76 -19.62 -7.37 -2.25
CA GLY A 76 -19.61 -6.37 -3.31
C GLY A 76 -19.38 -4.95 -2.77
N ILE A 77 -20.08 -4.59 -1.69
CA ILE A 77 -19.86 -3.30 -0.98
C ILE A 77 -18.42 -3.20 -0.47
N TYR A 78 -17.88 -4.28 0.11
CA TYR A 78 -16.50 -4.30 0.60
C TYR A 78 -15.49 -4.12 -0.54
N ILE A 79 -15.70 -4.74 -1.71
CA ILE A 79 -14.81 -4.57 -2.87
C ILE A 79 -14.81 -3.12 -3.36
N VAL A 80 -15.98 -2.49 -3.46
CA VAL A 80 -16.12 -1.13 -3.99
C VAL A 80 -15.63 -0.08 -2.99
N PHE A 81 -16.00 -0.22 -1.73
CA PHE A 81 -15.79 0.82 -0.72
C PHE A 81 -14.78 0.43 0.35
N GLY A 82 -14.70 -0.85 0.75
CA GLY A 82 -13.99 -1.29 1.93
C GLY A 82 -12.48 -1.06 1.88
N LYS A 83 -11.86 -1.27 0.73
CA LYS A 83 -10.42 -1.03 0.57
C LYS A 83 -10.04 0.46 0.62
N ASN A 84 -10.95 1.35 0.29
CA ASN A 84 -10.74 2.79 0.43
C ASN A 84 -11.03 3.28 1.85
N LEU A 85 -11.95 2.62 2.57
CA LEU A 85 -12.34 2.97 3.94
C LEU A 85 -11.41 2.34 4.98
N VAL A 86 -10.89 1.13 4.70
CA VAL A 86 -10.06 0.34 5.63
C VAL A 86 -8.61 0.29 5.16
N GLY A 87 -8.23 1.09 4.17
CA GLY A 87 -6.85 1.16 3.67
C GLY A 87 -5.88 1.40 4.84
N LYS A 88 -5.06 0.40 5.16
CA LYS A 88 -4.02 0.53 6.17
C LYS A 88 -3.11 1.68 5.74
N ARG A 89 -3.13 2.76 6.53
CA ARG A 89 -2.23 3.88 6.29
C ARG A 89 -0.80 3.38 6.46
N THR A 90 0.01 3.54 5.43
CA THR A 90 1.42 3.20 5.48
C THR A 90 2.21 4.50 5.47
N TYR A 91 3.06 4.65 6.46
CA TYR A 91 3.94 5.80 6.65
C TYR A 91 5.38 5.38 6.39
N TYR A 92 6.13 6.27 5.77
CA TYR A 92 7.53 6.07 5.44
C TYR A 92 8.36 7.21 6.02
N VAL A 93 9.53 6.87 6.54
CA VAL A 93 10.57 7.82 6.94
C VAL A 93 11.88 7.35 6.35
N ILE A 94 12.57 8.23 5.64
CA ILE A 94 13.88 7.98 5.06
C ILE A 94 14.90 8.83 5.81
N THR A 95 15.91 8.18 6.30
CA THR A 95 17.03 8.81 7.02
C THR A 95 18.31 8.70 6.20
N ASN A 96 19.38 9.23 6.72
CA ASN A 96 20.72 9.08 6.13
C ASN A 96 21.30 7.66 6.26
N LYS A 97 20.64 6.73 7.02
CA LYS A 97 21.12 5.36 7.26
C LYS A 97 20.11 4.30 6.87
N ARG A 98 18.79 4.57 6.99
CA ARG A 98 17.72 3.57 6.88
C ARG A 98 16.47 4.11 6.21
N ILE A 99 15.67 3.17 5.71
CA ILE A 99 14.28 3.43 5.32
C ILE A 99 13.38 2.71 6.30
N TYR A 100 12.45 3.44 6.91
CA TYR A 100 11.45 2.93 7.84
C TYR A 100 10.07 2.91 7.19
N ARG A 101 9.32 1.85 7.43
CA ARG A 101 7.93 1.70 7.02
C ARG A 101 7.09 1.33 8.23
N SER A 102 6.04 2.09 8.49
CA SER A 102 5.03 1.73 9.50
C SER A 102 3.71 1.40 8.82
N GLN A 103 3.19 0.21 9.10
CA GLN A 103 1.91 -0.25 8.58
C GLN A 103 1.15 -1.02 9.66
N ALA A 104 -0.03 -0.54 10.04
CA ALA A 104 -0.89 -1.20 11.04
C ALA A 104 -0.17 -1.52 12.36
N GLY A 105 0.70 -0.63 12.84
CA GLY A 105 1.45 -0.78 14.09
C GLY A 105 2.71 -1.64 13.99
N ARG A 106 3.01 -2.21 12.80
CA ARG A 106 4.29 -2.87 12.53
C ARG A 106 5.27 -1.88 11.95
N VAL A 107 6.49 -1.90 12.41
CA VAL A 107 7.60 -1.11 11.86
C VAL A 107 8.60 -2.07 11.22
N ASP A 108 8.79 -1.91 9.90
CA ASP A 108 9.82 -2.59 9.14
C ASP A 108 10.89 -1.58 8.78
N MET A 109 12.16 -2.02 8.71
CA MET A 109 13.27 -1.16 8.35
C MET A 109 14.27 -1.88 7.44
N VAL A 110 14.98 -1.12 6.62
CA VAL A 110 16.06 -1.61 5.76
C VAL A 110 17.21 -0.62 5.78
N ASP A 111 18.44 -1.13 5.88
CA ASP A 111 19.66 -0.31 5.88
C ASP A 111 20.01 0.14 4.45
N LEU A 112 20.34 1.42 4.27
CA LEU A 112 20.73 1.97 2.97
C LEU A 112 22.06 1.40 2.46
N ALA A 113 22.98 1.06 3.36
CA ALA A 113 24.26 0.45 3.01
C ALA A 113 24.14 -0.95 2.36
N ASN A 114 23.06 -1.66 2.66
CA ASN A 114 22.82 -3.03 2.17
C ASN A 114 21.53 -3.13 1.35
N LEU A 115 21.16 -2.08 0.64
CA LEU A 115 19.93 -2.04 -0.15
C LEU A 115 20.05 -2.97 -1.36
N PRO A 116 19.10 -3.89 -1.55
CA PRO A 116 19.01 -4.69 -2.76
C PRO A 116 18.76 -3.81 -3.99
N PRO A 117 18.97 -4.33 -5.22
CA PRO A 117 18.63 -3.61 -6.44
C PRO A 117 17.21 -3.03 -6.39
N MET A 118 17.06 -1.76 -6.79
CA MET A 118 15.77 -1.08 -6.78
C MET A 118 15.15 -1.01 -8.18
N ARG A 119 13.82 -1.17 -8.23
CA ARG A 119 12.98 -0.88 -9.39
C ARG A 119 12.02 0.24 -9.04
N VAL A 120 11.93 1.23 -9.91
CA VAL A 120 11.03 2.38 -9.74
C VAL A 120 9.89 2.28 -10.73
N GLU A 121 8.67 2.40 -10.25
CA GLU A 121 7.46 2.52 -11.05
C GLU A 121 6.85 3.91 -10.83
N ALA A 122 6.97 4.75 -11.85
CA ALA A 122 6.33 6.06 -11.85
C ALA A 122 4.89 5.97 -12.36
N HIS A 123 4.00 6.72 -11.71
CA HIS A 123 2.60 6.88 -12.10
C HIS A 123 2.34 8.30 -12.61
N ASN A 124 1.25 8.47 -13.32
CA ASN A 124 0.83 9.81 -13.75
C ASN A 124 0.60 10.72 -12.55
N GLY A 125 1.10 11.96 -12.63
CA GLY A 125 0.99 12.95 -11.54
C GLY A 125 2.12 12.94 -10.51
N GLY A 126 3.29 12.30 -10.84
CA GLY A 126 4.48 12.32 -9.99
C GLY A 126 4.48 11.30 -8.85
N ALA A 127 3.36 10.65 -8.58
CA ALA A 127 3.32 9.55 -7.62
C ALA A 127 3.99 8.30 -8.18
N GLY A 128 4.41 7.38 -7.31
CA GLY A 128 5.02 6.13 -7.75
C GLY A 128 5.40 5.21 -6.62
N SER A 129 6.07 4.12 -6.97
CA SER A 129 6.50 3.09 -6.04
C SER A 129 7.94 2.68 -6.32
N ILE A 130 8.68 2.36 -5.26
CA ILE A 130 10.03 1.80 -5.33
C ILE A 130 9.99 0.43 -4.69
N TYR A 131 10.50 -0.56 -5.40
CA TYR A 131 10.59 -1.95 -4.95
C TYR A 131 12.06 -2.34 -4.83
N PHE A 132 12.42 -2.93 -3.70
CA PHE A 132 13.78 -3.39 -3.40
C PHE A 132 13.83 -4.91 -3.32
N GLY A 133 14.80 -5.51 -4.00
CA GLY A 133 15.08 -6.94 -3.93
C GLY A 133 13.95 -7.79 -4.47
N GLU A 134 13.67 -7.68 -5.76
CA GLU A 134 12.76 -8.62 -6.40
C GLU A 134 13.38 -10.01 -6.46
N HIS A 135 12.83 -10.93 -5.70
CA HIS A 135 13.17 -12.33 -5.76
C HIS A 135 12.11 -13.10 -6.53
N TYR A 136 12.57 -13.79 -7.55
CA TYR A 136 11.78 -14.79 -8.24
C TYR A 136 11.87 -16.11 -7.48
N TYR A 137 10.76 -16.61 -6.95
CA TYR A 137 10.72 -17.93 -6.35
C TYR A 137 9.58 -18.76 -6.92
N ARG A 138 9.85 -20.02 -7.15
CA ARG A 138 8.90 -20.99 -7.67
C ARG A 138 8.36 -21.84 -6.53
N THR A 139 7.07 -21.77 -6.28
CA THR A 139 6.38 -22.63 -5.32
C THR A 139 5.44 -23.55 -6.09
N GLY A 140 5.88 -24.81 -6.31
CA GLY A 140 5.10 -25.78 -7.07
C GLY A 140 4.91 -25.37 -8.54
N ARG A 141 3.66 -25.25 -9.00
CA ARG A 141 3.29 -24.84 -10.37
C ARG A 141 3.24 -23.33 -10.60
N ASN A 142 3.24 -22.55 -9.55
CA ASN A 142 3.08 -21.10 -9.64
C ASN A 142 4.41 -20.37 -9.43
N ASN A 143 4.63 -19.36 -10.25
CA ASN A 143 5.74 -18.44 -10.13
C ASN A 143 5.30 -17.26 -9.26
N HIS A 144 6.04 -16.97 -8.21
CA HIS A 144 5.78 -15.83 -7.34
C HIS A 144 6.96 -14.86 -7.39
N TYR A 145 6.62 -13.56 -7.39
CA TYR A 145 7.60 -12.50 -7.18
C TYR A 145 7.48 -12.03 -5.75
N GLY A 146 8.56 -12.15 -4.99
CA GLY A 146 8.68 -11.57 -3.66
C GLY A 146 9.49 -10.29 -3.72
N VAL A 147 9.07 -9.28 -2.97
CA VAL A 147 9.80 -8.03 -2.78
C VAL A 147 10.25 -7.98 -1.33
N VAL A 148 11.53 -7.70 -1.10
CA VAL A 148 12.08 -7.64 0.26
C VAL A 148 11.54 -6.43 1.00
N PHE A 149 11.49 -5.28 0.33
CA PHE A 149 10.98 -4.03 0.88
C PHE A 149 10.38 -3.16 -0.22
N SER A 150 9.38 -2.36 0.11
CA SER A 150 8.75 -1.44 -0.85
C SER A 150 8.36 -0.11 -0.22
N VAL A 151 8.48 0.95 -1.01
CA VAL A 151 7.87 2.26 -0.77
C VAL A 151 6.79 2.44 -1.83
N GLU A 152 5.53 2.36 -1.44
CA GLU A 152 4.41 2.22 -2.37
C GLU A 152 3.55 3.47 -2.45
N ASN A 153 3.27 3.87 -3.69
CA ASN A 153 2.33 4.92 -4.07
C ASN A 153 2.48 6.19 -3.23
N VAL A 154 3.70 6.71 -3.18
CA VAL A 154 4.02 7.98 -2.52
C VAL A 154 4.05 9.11 -3.52
N ASP A 155 3.85 10.34 -3.03
CA ASP A 155 4.02 11.55 -3.83
C ASP A 155 5.49 11.79 -4.16
N ASP A 156 5.73 12.42 -5.30
CA ASP A 156 7.06 12.86 -5.74
C ASP A 156 8.12 11.75 -5.65
N ILE A 157 7.83 10.63 -6.30
CA ILE A 157 8.72 9.45 -6.30
C ILE A 157 10.11 9.78 -6.84
N ALA A 158 10.23 10.78 -7.70
CA ALA A 158 11.50 11.21 -8.25
C ALA A 158 12.43 11.81 -7.16
N THR A 159 11.87 12.63 -6.28
CA THR A 159 12.61 13.16 -5.11
C THR A 159 13.02 12.04 -4.17
N VAL A 160 12.11 11.09 -3.89
CA VAL A 160 12.40 9.93 -3.04
C VAL A 160 13.55 9.10 -3.62
N GLN A 161 13.48 8.79 -4.93
CA GLN A 161 14.54 8.05 -5.63
C GLN A 161 15.87 8.79 -5.57
N ARG A 162 15.86 10.10 -5.80
CA ARG A 162 17.09 10.93 -5.76
C ARG A 162 17.73 10.87 -4.38
N ILE A 163 16.98 11.08 -3.31
CA ILE A 163 17.47 11.03 -1.92
C ILE A 163 18.11 9.67 -1.64
N ILE A 164 17.44 8.57 -1.97
CA ILE A 164 17.96 7.21 -1.76
C ILE A 164 19.25 7.00 -2.55
N SER A 165 19.28 7.40 -3.82
CA SER A 165 20.45 7.23 -4.69
C SER A 165 21.66 8.07 -4.23
N GLU A 166 21.41 9.27 -3.72
CA GLU A 166 22.46 10.13 -3.13
C GLU A 166 23.08 9.47 -1.89
N GLN A 167 22.26 8.91 -1.00
CA GLN A 167 22.76 8.27 0.21
C GLN A 167 23.53 6.98 -0.08
N ILE A 168 23.07 6.13 -1.02
CA ILE A 168 23.81 4.93 -1.45
C ILE A 168 25.21 5.30 -1.99
N ARG A 169 25.35 6.44 -2.66
CA ARG A 169 26.65 6.87 -3.22
C ARG A 169 27.62 7.37 -2.15
N ILE A 170 27.12 7.84 -1.01
CA ILE A 170 27.92 8.42 0.09
C ILE A 170 28.29 7.34 1.13
N SER A 171 27.51 6.25 1.23
CA SER A 171 27.76 5.10 2.11
C SER A 171 28.87 4.22 1.58
#